data_4cbb4f81f6eed83588e50ab44f32aca5
#
_entry.id   4cbb4f81f6eed83588e50ab44f32aca5
#
_cell.length_a   1.000
_cell.length_b   1.000
_cell.length_c   1.000
_cell.angle_alpha   90.00
_cell.angle_beta   90.00
_cell.angle_gamma   90.00
#
_symmetry.space_group_name_H-M   'P 1'
#
loop_
_entity.id
_entity.type
_entity.pdbx_description
1 polymer ?
#
loop_
_entity_poly.entity_id
_entity_poly.type
_entity_poly.pdbx_seq_one_letter_code
_entity_poly.pdbx_strand_id
1 'polypeptide(L)'
;MGHRVLVCDDAIFMRTMITDILSSAGYEVVGEAETGLQAIDRYRDLRPDLVTMDIVMPDMGGIDAVREIVKDDPNAKILMCSAMGQQALVVA
;
A
#
# COMPACT_ATOMS: atom_id res chain seq x y z
N MET A 1 -16.80 1.98 -11.69
CA MET A 1 -16.65 1.65 -10.28
C MET A 1 -15.21 1.70 -9.89
N GLY A 2 -14.90 2.46 -8.87
CA GLY A 2 -13.54 2.61 -8.40
C GLY A 2 -13.09 1.40 -7.61
N HIS A 3 -11.89 0.90 -7.89
CA HIS A 3 -11.26 -0.05 -7.01
C HIS A 3 -10.75 0.67 -5.77
N ARG A 4 -10.78 -0.01 -4.64
CA ARG A 4 -10.40 0.55 -3.35
C ARG A 4 -8.91 0.31 -3.12
N VAL A 5 -8.16 1.38 -2.81
CA VAL A 5 -6.70 1.33 -2.69
C VAL A 5 -6.26 1.84 -1.32
N LEU A 6 -5.31 1.12 -0.71
CA LEU A 6 -4.60 1.56 0.49
C LEU A 6 -3.21 2.04 0.07
N VAL A 7 -2.84 3.26 0.45
CA VAL A 7 -1.55 3.88 0.11
C VAL A 7 -0.64 3.89 1.34
N CYS A 8 0.51 3.23 1.25
CA CYS A 8 1.45 3.08 2.36
C CYS A 8 2.81 3.68 1.99
N ASP A 9 3.16 4.77 2.66
CA ASP A 9 4.43 5.49 2.47
C ASP A 9 4.64 6.38 3.70
N ASP A 10 5.86 6.49 4.20
CA ASP A 10 6.14 7.31 5.38
C ASP A 10 6.17 8.81 5.06
N ALA A 11 6.33 9.19 3.80
CA ALA A 11 6.38 10.58 3.38
C ALA A 11 4.99 11.07 2.95
N ILE A 12 4.46 12.06 3.66
CA ILE A 12 3.14 12.61 3.33
C ILE A 12 3.09 13.17 1.91
N PHE A 13 4.19 13.74 1.42
CA PHE A 13 4.27 14.26 0.07
C PHE A 13 4.02 13.14 -0.96
N MET A 14 4.66 11.99 -0.76
CA MET A 14 4.50 10.85 -1.65
C MET A 14 3.08 10.27 -1.57
N ARG A 15 2.53 10.16 -0.36
CA ARG A 15 1.15 9.66 -0.21
C ARG A 15 0.16 10.57 -0.93
N THR A 16 0.34 11.89 -0.80
CA THR A 16 -0.53 12.86 -1.47
C THR A 16 -0.42 12.73 -2.99
N MET A 17 0.79 12.63 -3.51
CA MET A 17 1.02 12.51 -4.95
C MET A 17 0.41 11.22 -5.51
N ILE A 18 0.63 10.10 -4.84
CA ILE A 18 0.08 8.80 -5.27
C ILE A 18 -1.45 8.84 -5.20
N THR A 19 -2.00 9.41 -4.13
CA THR A 19 -3.45 9.55 -3.98
C THR A 19 -4.05 10.36 -5.11
N ASP A 20 -3.42 11.48 -5.48
CA ASP A 20 -3.91 12.33 -6.56
C ASP A 20 -3.88 11.60 -7.91
N ILE A 21 -2.80 10.86 -8.18
CA ILE A 21 -2.67 10.07 -9.40
C ILE A 21 -3.75 9.00 -9.46
N LEU A 22 -3.94 8.26 -8.38
CA LEU A 22 -4.92 7.18 -8.34
C LEU A 22 -6.35 7.71 -8.45
N SER A 23 -6.66 8.79 -7.75
CA SER A 23 -7.99 9.41 -7.80
C SER A 23 -8.31 9.91 -9.20
N SER A 24 -7.33 10.50 -9.88
CA SER A 24 -7.49 10.97 -11.26
C SER A 24 -7.73 9.82 -12.23
N ALA A 25 -7.23 8.64 -11.91
CA ALA A 25 -7.41 7.44 -12.74
C ALA A 25 -8.68 6.66 -12.41
N GLY A 26 -9.50 7.16 -11.47
CA GLY A 26 -10.76 6.52 -11.11
C GLY A 26 -10.70 5.53 -9.96
N TYR A 27 -9.56 5.43 -9.28
CA TYR A 27 -9.44 4.60 -8.07
C TYR A 27 -9.92 5.37 -6.85
N GLU A 28 -10.40 4.63 -5.85
CA GLU A 28 -10.79 5.21 -4.57
C GLU A 28 -9.74 4.90 -3.53
N VAL A 29 -9.04 5.93 -3.02
CA VAL A 29 -8.09 5.74 -1.92
C VAL A 29 -8.87 5.72 -0.61
N VAL A 30 -8.93 4.55 0.01
CA VAL A 30 -9.76 4.34 1.20
C VAL A 30 -8.99 4.49 2.50
N GLY A 31 -7.68 4.57 2.44
CA GLY A 31 -6.86 4.76 3.64
C GLY A 31 -5.40 4.97 3.30
N GLU A 32 -4.64 5.37 4.31
CA GLU A 32 -3.21 5.60 4.22
C GLU A 32 -2.51 4.98 5.42
N ALA A 33 -1.24 4.62 5.25
CA ALA A 33 -0.40 4.12 6.33
C ALA A 33 0.99 4.71 6.21
N GLU A 34 1.63 4.98 7.35
CA GLU A 34 2.98 5.57 7.41
C GLU A 34 4.03 4.54 7.78
N THR A 35 3.61 3.41 8.33
CA THR A 35 4.50 2.34 8.79
C THR A 35 3.96 0.99 8.33
N GLY A 36 4.81 -0.03 8.32
CA GLY A 36 4.37 -1.38 8.01
C GLY A 36 3.33 -1.91 8.97
N LEU A 37 3.44 -1.56 10.26
CA LEU A 37 2.45 -1.97 11.26
C LEU A 37 1.09 -1.35 10.97
N GLN A 38 1.05 -0.06 10.65
CA GLN A 38 -0.20 0.59 10.25
C GLN A 38 -0.76 -0.03 8.97
N ALA A 39 0.09 -0.37 8.03
CA ALA A 39 -0.34 -1.00 6.78
C ALA A 39 -1.08 -2.32 7.04
N ILE A 40 -0.54 -3.14 7.94
CA ILE A 40 -1.18 -4.41 8.33
C ILE A 40 -2.54 -4.14 8.95
N ASP A 41 -2.62 -3.21 9.90
CA ASP A 41 -3.88 -2.89 10.59
C ASP A 41 -4.91 -2.33 9.62
N ARG A 42 -4.52 -1.40 8.74
CA ARG A 42 -5.42 -0.82 7.75
C ARG A 42 -5.91 -1.86 6.77
N TYR A 43 -5.04 -2.78 6.35
CA TYR A 43 -5.42 -3.84 5.43
C TYR A 43 -6.50 -4.73 6.05
N ARG A 44 -6.33 -5.12 7.31
CA ARG A 44 -7.30 -5.95 8.02
C ARG A 44 -8.65 -5.26 8.15
N ASP A 45 -8.64 -3.95 8.43
CA ASP A 45 -9.86 -3.19 8.64
C ASP A 45 -10.58 -2.88 7.32
N LEU A 46 -9.83 -2.49 6.29
CA LEU A 46 -10.38 -1.92 5.06
C LEU A 46 -10.55 -2.95 3.96
N ARG A 47 -9.75 -3.99 3.95
CA ARG A 47 -9.74 -5.01 2.89
C ARG A 47 -9.74 -4.39 1.49
N PRO A 48 -8.72 -3.60 1.16
CA PRO A 48 -8.66 -2.92 -0.14
C PRO A 48 -8.45 -3.91 -1.27
N ASP A 49 -8.75 -3.47 -2.49
CA ASP A 49 -8.52 -4.27 -3.69
C ASP A 49 -7.05 -4.24 -4.10
N LEU A 50 -6.34 -3.18 -3.76
CA LEU A 50 -4.93 -2.99 -4.11
C LEU A 50 -4.25 -2.19 -2.99
N VAL A 51 -2.98 -2.49 -2.75
CA VAL A 51 -2.13 -1.74 -1.83
C VAL A 51 -0.93 -1.20 -2.60
N THR A 52 -0.60 0.07 -2.42
CA THR A 52 0.72 0.59 -2.81
C THR A 52 1.58 0.64 -1.56
N MET A 53 2.78 0.06 -1.63
CA MET A 53 3.61 -0.16 -0.45
C MET A 53 5.04 0.32 -0.71
N ASP A 54 5.48 1.31 0.08
CA ASP A 54 6.87 1.73 0.07
C ASP A 54 7.73 0.65 0.75
N ILE A 55 8.94 0.44 0.24
CA ILE A 55 9.84 -0.56 0.77
C ILE A 55 10.42 -0.13 2.12
N VAL A 56 10.81 1.14 2.23
CA VAL A 56 11.47 1.66 3.43
C VAL A 56 10.50 2.52 4.23
N MET A 57 10.10 2.03 5.39
CA MET A 57 9.23 2.75 6.32
C MET A 57 9.73 2.52 7.74
N PRO A 58 9.47 3.46 8.68
CA PRO A 58 9.87 3.26 10.07
C PRO A 58 9.06 2.12 10.74
N ASP A 59 9.60 1.61 11.83
CA ASP A 59 9.03 0.55 12.67
C ASP A 59 8.97 -0.80 11.99
N MET A 60 8.35 -0.88 10.81
CA MET A 60 8.33 -2.09 10.00
C MET A 60 8.34 -1.69 8.54
N GLY A 61 9.30 -2.20 7.78
CA GLY A 61 9.42 -1.93 6.35
C GLY A 61 8.36 -2.64 5.52
N GLY A 62 8.25 -2.23 4.25
CA GLY A 62 7.21 -2.72 3.35
C GLY A 62 7.31 -4.21 3.07
N ILE A 63 8.52 -4.76 2.96
CA ILE A 63 8.69 -6.20 2.68
C ILE A 63 8.12 -7.05 3.82
N ASP A 64 8.42 -6.69 5.06
CA ASP A 64 7.89 -7.41 6.22
C ASP A 64 6.38 -7.25 6.34
N ALA A 65 5.86 -6.05 6.04
CA ALA A 65 4.42 -5.81 6.04
C ALA A 65 3.72 -6.68 4.99
N VAL A 66 4.29 -6.79 3.80
CA VAL A 66 3.74 -7.65 2.73
C VAL A 66 3.69 -9.10 3.17
N ARG A 67 4.74 -9.60 3.81
CA ARG A 67 4.75 -10.98 4.32
C ARG A 67 3.58 -11.23 5.27
N GLU A 68 3.33 -10.31 6.19
CA GLU A 68 2.23 -10.46 7.14
C GLU A 68 0.86 -10.34 6.47
N ILE A 69 0.72 -9.41 5.53
CA ILE A 69 -0.54 -9.24 4.80
C ILE A 69 -0.85 -10.48 3.97
N VAL A 70 0.13 -11.04 3.27
CA VAL A 70 -0.06 -12.22 2.43
C VAL A 70 -0.35 -13.47 3.27
N LYS A 71 0.21 -13.56 4.48
CA LYS A 71 -0.13 -14.65 5.41
C LYS A 71 -1.61 -14.60 5.79
N ASP A 72 -2.14 -13.40 6.04
CA ASP A 72 -3.55 -13.23 6.42
C ASP A 72 -4.48 -13.36 5.21
N ASP A 73 -4.03 -12.89 4.05
CA ASP A 73 -4.82 -12.89 2.82
C ASP A 73 -3.95 -13.27 1.63
N PRO A 74 -3.94 -14.56 1.25
CA PRO A 74 -3.13 -15.03 0.12
C PRO A 74 -3.52 -14.41 -1.23
N ASN A 75 -4.67 -13.76 -1.32
CA ASN A 75 -5.12 -13.11 -2.56
C ASN A 75 -4.80 -11.61 -2.59
N ALA A 76 -4.05 -11.11 -1.61
CA ALA A 76 -3.67 -9.70 -1.56
C ALA A 76 -2.88 -9.28 -2.80
N LYS A 77 -3.20 -8.08 -3.33
CA LYS A 77 -2.52 -7.50 -4.48
C LYS A 77 -1.78 -6.26 -4.02
N ILE A 78 -0.47 -6.28 -4.13
CA ILE A 78 0.38 -5.24 -3.57
C ILE A 78 1.38 -4.79 -4.63
N LEU A 79 1.38 -3.50 -4.92
CA LEU A 79 2.37 -2.87 -5.79
C LEU A 79 3.46 -2.27 -4.91
N MET A 80 4.66 -2.83 -4.98
CA MET A 80 5.81 -2.31 -4.26
C MET A 80 6.36 -1.09 -4.98
N CYS A 81 6.57 -0.01 -4.24
CA CYS A 81 7.09 1.23 -4.78
C CYS A 81 8.42 1.56 -4.09
N SER A 82 9.41 1.95 -4.87
CA SER A 82 10.73 2.29 -4.37
C SER A 82 11.08 3.72 -4.76
N ALA A 83 11.73 4.45 -3.87
CA ALA A 83 12.24 5.79 -4.16
C ALA A 83 13.25 5.80 -5.32
N MET A 84 13.80 4.64 -5.67
CA MET A 84 14.73 4.50 -6.78
C MET A 84 14.03 4.16 -8.11
N GLY A 85 12.71 4.24 -8.16
CA GLY A 85 11.94 4.01 -9.37
C GLY A 85 11.76 2.55 -9.75
N GLN A 86 12.22 1.62 -8.93
CA GLN A 86 11.99 0.19 -9.16
C GLN A 86 10.65 -0.21 -8.54
N GLN A 87 9.87 -0.91 -9.33
CA GLN A 87 8.53 -1.29 -8.92
C GLN A 87 8.32 -2.78 -9.17
N ALA A 88 7.55 -3.40 -8.30
CA ALA A 88 7.17 -4.80 -8.45
C ALA A 88 5.75 -5.00 -7.95
N LEU A 89 4.96 -5.74 -8.71
CA LEU A 89 3.63 -6.14 -8.30
C LEU A 89 3.73 -7.50 -7.60
N VAL A 90 3.27 -7.55 -6.35
CA VAL A 90 3.19 -8.80 -5.60
C VAL A 90 1.75 -9.28 -5.64
N VAL A 91 1.56 -10.47 -6.20
CA VAL A 91 0.25 -11.12 -6.26
C VAL A 91 0.40 -12.50 -5.63
N ALA A 92 -0.38 -12.72 -4.61
CA ALA A 92 -0.33 -14.00 -3.91
C ALA A 92 -1.39 -14.97 -4.43
#